data_693f60b7718f86d71e25160eb75930b8
#
_entry.id   693f60b7718f86d71e25160eb75930b8
#
_cell.length_a   1.000
_cell.length_b   1.000
_cell.length_c   1.000
_cell.angle_alpha   90.00
_cell.angle_beta   90.00
_cell.angle_gamma   90.00
#
_symmetry.space_group_name_H-M   'P 1'
#
loop_
_entity.id
_entity.type
_entity.pdbx_description
1 polymer ?
#
loop_
_entity_poly.entity_id
_entity_poly.type
_entity_poly.pdbx_seq_one_letter_code
_entity_poly.pdbx_strand_id
1 'polypeptide(L)' 'MELIIKGRNMEVTDRLRDYVDQKIGRLDRYLPTITEAWVELSMEGTRAAQDRQVCQVTVRSNGAILRAEERSDDMFYS' A
#
# COMPACT_ATOMS: atom_id res chain seq x y z
N MET A 1 3.22 9.52 12.19
CA MET A 1 3.52 8.32 11.37
C MET A 1 4.27 8.75 10.12
N GLU A 2 5.35 8.08 9.81
CA GLU A 2 6.07 8.32 8.57
C GLU A 2 5.55 7.37 7.49
N LEU A 3 5.26 7.90 6.30
CA LEU A 3 4.73 7.13 5.18
C LEU A 3 5.69 7.20 4.00
N ILE A 4 6.09 6.03 3.52
CA ILE A 4 6.96 5.89 2.35
C ILE A 4 6.21 5.09 1.30
N ILE A 5 6.10 5.63 0.09
CA ILE A 5 5.43 4.98 -1.03
C ILE A 5 6.44 4.76 -2.15
N LYS A 6 6.53 3.54 -2.64
CA LYS A 6 7.40 3.19 -3.76
C LYS A 6 6.61 2.52 -4.87
N GLY A 7 6.97 2.83 -6.11
CA GLY A 7 6.51 2.11 -7.28
C GLY A 7 7.59 1.16 -7.79
N ARG A 8 7.22 -0.07 -8.09
CA ARG A 8 8.11 -1.07 -8.67
C ARG A 8 7.57 -1.46 -10.03
N ASN A 9 8.32 -1.15 -11.09
CA ASN A 9 7.89 -1.36 -12.48
C ASN A 9 6.60 -0.61 -12.82
N MET A 10 6.29 0.45 -12.07
CA MET A 10 5.16 1.32 -12.34
C MET A 10 5.39 2.68 -11.73
N GLU A 11 4.74 3.69 -12.27
CA GLU A 11 4.80 5.04 -11.75
C GLU A 11 3.76 5.24 -10.66
N VAL A 12 4.15 5.87 -9.56
CA VAL A 12 3.22 6.27 -8.50
C VAL A 12 2.67 7.65 -8.87
N THR A 13 1.46 7.67 -9.39
CA THR A 13 0.78 8.91 -9.75
C THR A 13 0.28 9.63 -8.50
N ASP A 14 -0.03 10.92 -8.62
CA ASP A 14 -0.61 11.68 -7.52
C ASP A 14 -1.92 11.06 -7.04
N ARG A 15 -2.70 10.52 -7.95
CA ARG A 15 -3.96 9.87 -7.65
C ARG A 15 -3.76 8.60 -6.80
N LEU A 16 -2.76 7.79 -7.15
CA LEU A 16 -2.41 6.61 -6.36
C LEU A 16 -1.87 7.00 -4.98
N ARG A 17 -1.07 8.05 -4.92
CA ARG A 17 -0.54 8.56 -3.65
C ARG A 17 -1.67 9.01 -2.73
N ASP A 18 -2.63 9.74 -3.24
CA ASP A 18 -3.79 10.20 -2.47
C ASP A 18 -4.61 9.02 -1.95
N TYR A 19 -4.79 8.01 -2.79
CA TYR A 19 -5.49 6.79 -2.41
C TYR A 19 -4.79 6.08 -1.25
N VAL A 20 -3.49 5.92 -1.34
CA VAL A 20 -2.68 5.31 -0.28
C VAL A 20 -2.74 6.14 1.00
N ASP A 21 -2.61 7.46 0.89
CA ASP A 21 -2.70 8.36 2.03
C ASP A 21 -4.02 8.19 2.78
N GLN A 22 -5.13 8.09 2.08
CA GLN A 22 -6.43 7.88 2.71
C GLN A 22 -6.53 6.55 3.42
N LYS A 23 -6.04 5.48 2.79
CA LYS A 23 -6.07 4.14 3.38
C LYS A 23 -5.19 4.05 4.63
N ILE A 24 -3.99 4.60 4.55
CA ILE A 24 -3.05 4.59 5.67
C ILE A 24 -3.53 5.51 6.78
N GLY A 25 -4.16 6.64 6.44
CA GLY A 25 -4.75 7.53 7.43
C GLY A 25 -5.84 6.86 8.26
N ARG A 26 -6.66 6.01 7.64
CA ARG A 26 -7.66 5.23 8.36
C ARG A 26 -7.01 4.21 9.29
N LEU A 27 -5.95 3.56 8.81
CA LEU A 27 -5.22 2.60 9.62
C LEU A 27 -4.58 3.27 10.82
N ASP A 28 -4.05 4.47 10.65
CA ASP A 28 -3.45 5.26 11.73
C ASP A 28 -4.47 5.59 12.83
N ARG A 29 -5.71 5.84 12.45
CA ARG A 29 -6.79 6.07 13.43
C ARG A 29 -7.11 4.82 14.23
N TYR A 30 -7.05 3.65 13.59
CA TYR A 30 -7.29 2.38 14.27
C TYR A 30 -6.14 1.98 15.17
N LEU A 31 -4.92 2.24 14.73
CA LEU A 31 -3.71 1.86 15.42
C LEU A 31 -2.80 3.07 15.56
N PRO A 32 -3.07 3.98 16.51
CA PRO A 32 -2.24 5.18 16.66
C PRO A 32 -0.81 4.89 17.11
N THR A 33 -0.50 3.63 17.40
CA THR A 33 0.85 3.18 17.75
C THR A 33 1.74 2.95 16.52
N ILE A 34 1.23 3.10 15.31
CA ILE A 34 2.01 2.97 14.09
C ILE A 34 3.00 4.13 14.00
N THR A 35 4.30 3.80 13.90
CA THR A 35 5.36 4.79 13.75
C THR A 35 5.77 5.00 12.31
N GLU A 36 5.74 3.93 11.51
CA GLU A 36 6.16 3.97 10.10
C GLU A 36 5.27 3.06 9.26
N ALA A 37 5.05 3.46 8.01
CA ALA A 37 4.35 2.64 7.02
C ALA A 37 5.11 2.69 5.70
N TRP A 38 5.37 1.53 5.12
CA TRP A 38 5.96 1.40 3.79
C TRP A 38 4.93 0.77 2.87
N VAL A 39 4.68 1.41 1.75
CA VAL A 39 3.75 0.90 0.74
C VAL A 39 4.52 0.72 -0.56
N GLU A 40 4.48 -0.48 -1.09
CA GLU A 40 5.07 -0.79 -2.39
C GLU A 40 3.97 -1.17 -3.36
N LEU A 41 3.89 -0.42 -4.45
CA LEU A 41 2.96 -0.66 -5.53
C LEU A 41 3.72 -1.27 -6.70
N SER A 42 3.22 -2.37 -7.23
CA SER A 42 3.88 -3.05 -8.34
C SER A 42 2.86 -3.60 -9.32
N MET A 43 3.33 -3.87 -10.54
CA MET A 43 2.54 -4.56 -11.54
C MET A 43 3.22 -5.88 -11.86
N GLU A 44 2.46 -6.95 -11.78
CA GLU A 44 2.94 -8.28 -12.16
C GLU A 44 2.47 -8.61 -13.57
N GLY A 45 3.34 -9.24 -14.34
CA GLY A 45 2.98 -9.72 -15.67
C GLY A 45 2.25 -11.04 -15.61
N THR A 46 1.02 -11.03 -15.11
CA THR A 46 0.18 -12.22 -15.04
C THR A 46 -0.82 -12.23 -16.19
N ARG A 47 -1.34 -13.42 -16.50
CA ARG A 47 -2.39 -13.56 -17.49
C ARG A 47 -3.75 -13.09 -16.97
N ALA A 48 -3.95 -13.15 -15.67
CA ALA A 48 -5.18 -12.72 -15.02
C ALA A 48 -5.12 -11.21 -14.78
N ALA A 49 -5.95 -10.43 -15.46
CA ALA A 49 -5.92 -8.97 -15.34
C ALA A 49 -6.22 -8.50 -13.91
N GLN A 50 -7.07 -9.24 -13.19
CA GLN A 50 -7.44 -8.88 -11.82
C GLN A 50 -6.30 -9.01 -10.82
N ASP A 51 -5.23 -9.73 -11.17
CA ASP A 51 -4.07 -9.91 -10.28
C ASP A 51 -2.86 -9.10 -10.72
N ARG A 52 -3.05 -8.15 -11.63
CA ARG A 52 -1.97 -7.42 -12.27
C ARG A 52 -1.34 -6.40 -11.35
N GLN A 53 -2.13 -5.75 -10.51
CA GLN A 53 -1.66 -4.72 -9.59
C GLN A 53 -1.53 -5.29 -8.19
N VAL A 54 -0.38 -5.05 -7.56
CA VAL A 54 -0.07 -5.56 -6.22
C VAL A 54 0.26 -4.40 -5.32
N CYS A 55 -0.37 -4.35 -4.16
CA CYS A 55 -0.09 -3.38 -3.12
C CYS A 55 0.41 -4.14 -1.90
N GLN A 56 1.65 -3.88 -1.49
CA GLN A 56 2.22 -4.44 -0.27
C GLN A 56 2.36 -3.34 0.76
N VAL A 57 1.81 -3.57 1.94
CA VAL A 57 1.88 -2.61 3.04
C VAL A 57 2.64 -3.25 4.20
N THR A 58 3.64 -2.55 4.68
CA THR A 58 4.40 -2.96 5.86
C THR A 58 4.31 -1.82 6.87
N VAL A 59 3.84 -2.11 8.07
CA VAL A 59 3.76 -1.12 9.13
C VAL A 59 4.55 -1.56 10.34
N ARG A 60 5.12 -0.59 11.04
CA ARG A 60 5.78 -0.81 12.32
C ARG A 60 4.93 -0.21 13.42
N SER A 61 4.62 -1.01 14.44
CA SER A 61 3.82 -0.60 15.58
C SER A 61 4.36 -1.27 16.84
N ASN A 62 4.76 -0.49 17.83
CA ASN A 62 5.28 -1.01 19.11
C ASN A 62 6.40 -2.03 18.95
N GLY A 63 7.30 -1.82 17.99
CA GLY A 63 8.39 -2.75 17.72
C GLY A 63 8.00 -3.99 16.91
N ALA A 64 6.72 -4.19 16.65
CA ALA A 64 6.24 -5.27 15.80
C ALA A 64 6.13 -4.80 14.34
N ILE A 65 6.32 -5.72 13.40
CA ILE A 65 6.18 -5.45 11.99
C ILE A 65 5.01 -6.27 11.46
N LEU A 66 4.05 -5.58 10.85
CA LEU A 66 2.86 -6.19 10.27
C LEU A 66 2.88 -5.98 8.77
N ARG A 67 2.55 -7.02 8.02
CA ARG A 67 2.54 -6.96 6.55
C ARG A 67 1.19 -7.41 6.01
N ALA A 68 0.77 -6.73 4.96
CA ALA A 68 -0.44 -7.10 4.21
C ALA A 68 -0.16 -6.96 2.72
N GLU A 69 -0.83 -7.77 1.92
CA GLU A 69 -0.73 -7.71 0.47
C GLU A 69 -2.12 -7.79 -0.13
N GLU A 70 -2.35 -6.96 -1.13
CA GLU A 70 -3.61 -6.92 -1.85
C GLU A 70 -3.33 -6.92 -3.34
N ARG A 71 -4.10 -7.74 -4.08
CA ARG A 71 -3.98 -7.86 -5.53
C ARG A 71 -5.30 -7.47 -6.18
N SER A 72 -5.22 -6.70 -7.24
CA SER A 72 -6.40 -6.32 -8.00
C SER A 72 -6.00 -5.85 -9.39
N ASP A 73 -6.97 -5.77 -10.31
CA ASP A 73 -6.76 -5.16 -11.62
C ASP A 73 -6.79 -3.64 -11.55
N ASP A 74 -7.38 -3.10 -10.50
CA ASP A 74 -7.45 -1.67 -10.24
C ASP A 74 -7.37 -1.44 -8.74
N MET A 75 -6.32 -0.76 -8.29
CA MET A 75 -6.11 -0.49 -6.87
C MET A 75 -7.18 0.42 -6.26
N PHE A 76 -7.94 1.12 -7.09
CA PHE A 76 -9.03 1.96 -6.61
C PHE A 76 -10.25 1.15 -6.15
N TYR A 77 -10.28 -0.13 -6.44
CA TYR A 77 -11.33 -1.02 -5.93
C TYR A 77 -11.02 -1.62 -4.56
N SER A 78 -9.82 -1.51 -4.11
CA SER A 78 -9.44 -2.14 -2.83
C SER A 78 -9.72 -1.29 -1.60
#